data_833033db3e0becaf7d92936f91058189
#
_entry.id   833033db3e0becaf7d92936f91058189
#
_cell.length_a   1.000
_cell.length_b   1.000
_cell.length_c   1.000
_cell.angle_alpha   90.00
_cell.angle_beta   90.00
_cell.angle_gamma   90.00
#
_symmetry.space_group_name_H-M   'P 1'
#
loop_
_entity.id
_entity.type
_entity.pdbx_description
1 polymer ?
#
loop_
_entity_poly.entity_id
_entity_poly.type
_entity_poly.pdbx_seq_one_letter_code
_entity_poly.pdbx_strand_id
1 'polypeptide(L)'
;MVEQPEFFIDRSLGRFTVPQALRACGLVVHTMAEVYGEQVGQGLQDETWLRDVGERGWVVLMKDDAIRRRPAEREALIESGVRAFCLTNAQLRGEEQARRFVENRHRILRQLTHPGPYIYGVYERRILRLWPR
;
A
#
# COMPACT_ATOMS: atom_id res chain seq x y z
N MET A 1 -23.72 5.94 -4.24
CA MET A 1 -22.99 4.72 -4.64
C MET A 1 -21.54 4.83 -4.17
N VAL A 2 -21.08 3.84 -3.46
CA VAL A 2 -19.70 3.83 -2.96
C VAL A 2 -18.82 3.12 -3.98
N GLU A 3 -17.79 3.81 -4.47
CA GLU A 3 -16.84 3.18 -5.36
C GLU A 3 -16.02 2.14 -4.62
N GLN A 4 -15.74 1.03 -5.28
CA GLN A 4 -14.87 0.01 -4.71
C GLN A 4 -13.44 0.56 -4.68
N PRO A 5 -12.77 0.51 -3.51
CA PRO A 5 -11.38 0.97 -3.44
C PRO A 5 -10.46 0.09 -4.27
N GLU A 6 -9.43 0.72 -4.85
CA GLU A 6 -8.41 0.03 -5.61
C GLU A 6 -7.08 0.16 -4.87
N PHE A 7 -6.36 -0.95 -4.79
CA PHE A 7 -5.11 -1.05 -4.06
C PHE A 7 -3.94 -1.17 -5.01
N PHE A 8 -2.85 -0.50 -4.68
CA PHE A 8 -1.59 -0.61 -5.40
C PHE A 8 -0.57 -1.28 -4.51
N ILE A 9 0.08 -2.31 -5.01
CA ILE A 9 1.06 -3.08 -4.25
C ILE A 9 2.47 -2.66 -4.64
N ASP A 10 3.21 -2.13 -3.66
CA ASP A 10 4.61 -1.78 -3.84
C ASP A 10 5.44 -3.03 -4.12
N ARG A 11 6.50 -2.87 -4.91
CA ARG A 11 7.38 -3.98 -5.30
C ARG A 11 7.99 -4.72 -4.11
N SER A 12 8.10 -4.07 -2.95
CA SER A 12 8.64 -4.72 -1.74
C SER A 12 7.81 -5.92 -1.27
N LEU A 13 6.55 -6.00 -1.69
CA LEU A 13 5.64 -7.09 -1.31
C LEU A 13 5.63 -8.25 -2.30
N GLY A 14 6.44 -8.18 -3.36
CA GLY A 14 6.48 -9.22 -4.36
C GLY A 14 5.35 -9.14 -5.37
N ARG A 15 5.33 -10.09 -6.30
CA ARG A 15 4.49 -10.02 -7.51
C ARG A 15 3.31 -10.97 -7.52
N PHE A 16 3.33 -12.01 -6.68
CA PHE A 16 2.37 -13.10 -6.82
C PHE A 16 1.54 -13.38 -5.59
N THR A 17 2.19 -13.72 -4.46
CA THR A 17 1.47 -14.23 -3.28
C THR A 17 0.49 -13.22 -2.70
N VAL A 18 0.94 -12.01 -2.43
CA VAL A 18 0.08 -10.98 -1.85
C VAL A 18 -1.01 -10.54 -2.83
N PRO A 19 -0.71 -10.23 -4.10
CA PRO A 19 -1.76 -9.87 -5.05
C PRO A 19 -2.82 -10.97 -5.21
N GLN A 20 -2.40 -12.22 -5.35
CA GLN A 20 -3.34 -13.33 -5.52
C GLN A 20 -4.26 -13.49 -4.32
N ALA A 21 -3.72 -13.41 -3.12
CA ALA A 21 -4.52 -13.57 -1.90
C ALA A 21 -5.57 -12.46 -1.77
N LEU A 22 -5.17 -11.23 -2.07
CA LEU A 22 -6.10 -10.10 -1.99
C LEU A 22 -7.18 -10.16 -3.06
N ARG A 23 -6.82 -10.57 -4.28
CA ARG A 23 -7.79 -10.76 -5.35
C ARG A 23 -8.77 -11.87 -5.02
N ALA A 24 -8.31 -12.93 -4.36
CA ALA A 24 -9.18 -14.01 -3.91
C ALA A 24 -10.22 -13.55 -2.90
N CYS A 25 -9.96 -12.45 -2.19
CA CYS A 25 -10.92 -11.83 -1.27
C CYS A 25 -11.83 -10.82 -1.95
N GLY A 26 -11.73 -10.66 -3.27
CA GLY A 26 -12.57 -9.75 -4.02
C GLY A 26 -12.04 -8.31 -4.08
N LEU A 27 -10.81 -8.06 -3.65
CA LEU A 27 -10.22 -6.73 -3.71
C LEU A 27 -9.62 -6.46 -5.10
N VAL A 28 -9.73 -5.21 -5.53
CA VAL A 28 -9.13 -4.77 -6.80
C VAL A 28 -7.69 -4.36 -6.51
N VAL A 29 -6.76 -5.02 -7.16
CA VAL A 29 -5.33 -4.88 -6.87
C VAL A 29 -4.53 -4.65 -8.15
N HIS A 30 -3.63 -3.68 -8.10
CA HIS A 30 -2.71 -3.35 -9.18
C HIS A 30 -1.28 -3.56 -8.70
N THR A 31 -0.45 -4.17 -9.52
CA THR A 31 0.98 -4.33 -9.19
C THR A 31 1.82 -3.34 -9.98
N MET A 32 3.03 -3.09 -9.50
CA MET A 32 3.99 -2.22 -10.17
C MET A 32 4.22 -2.68 -11.63
N ALA A 33 4.43 -3.98 -11.83
CA ALA A 33 4.69 -4.52 -13.16
C ALA A 33 3.49 -4.36 -14.10
N GLU A 34 2.27 -4.54 -13.59
CA GLU A 34 1.06 -4.39 -14.41
C GLU A 34 0.82 -2.95 -14.84
N VAL A 35 1.11 -2.00 -13.96
CA VAL A 35 0.83 -0.58 -14.25
C VAL A 35 1.92 0.05 -15.11
N TYR A 36 3.20 -0.21 -14.78
CA TYR A 36 4.33 0.48 -15.42
C TYR A 36 5.15 -0.40 -16.35
N GLY A 37 4.88 -1.69 -16.39
CA GLY A 37 5.73 -2.64 -17.09
C GLY A 37 6.87 -3.11 -16.21
N GLU A 38 7.41 -4.29 -16.51
CA GLU A 38 8.37 -4.94 -15.65
C GLU A 38 9.68 -4.17 -15.52
N GLN A 39 10.23 -3.71 -16.64
CA GLN A 39 11.50 -2.99 -16.62
C GLN A 39 11.38 -1.59 -16.03
N VAL A 40 10.38 -0.84 -16.48
CA VAL A 40 10.16 0.53 -16.01
C VAL A 40 9.83 0.52 -14.52
N GLY A 41 8.98 -0.40 -14.09
CA GLY A 41 8.57 -0.49 -12.69
C GLY A 41 9.72 -0.75 -11.73
N GLN A 42 10.71 -1.55 -12.14
CA GLN A 42 11.87 -1.83 -11.29
C GLN A 42 12.76 -0.61 -11.06
N GLY A 43 12.87 0.26 -12.07
CA GLY A 43 13.70 1.45 -11.99
C GLY A 43 12.98 2.71 -11.56
N LEU A 44 11.67 2.65 -11.38
CA LEU A 44 10.88 3.83 -11.06
C LEU A 44 11.12 4.28 -9.63
N GLN A 45 11.37 5.58 -9.46
CA GLN A 45 11.59 6.14 -8.13
C GLN A 45 10.29 6.17 -7.34
N ASP A 46 10.41 5.99 -6.02
CA ASP A 46 9.23 5.91 -5.16
C ASP A 46 8.38 7.18 -5.19
N GLU A 47 9.02 8.35 -5.21
CA GLU A 47 8.28 9.61 -5.29
C GLU A 47 7.43 9.73 -6.55
N THR A 48 7.89 9.15 -7.65
CA THR A 48 7.18 9.20 -8.93
C THR A 48 5.91 8.37 -8.89
N TRP A 49 6.01 7.10 -8.49
CA TRP A 49 4.82 6.26 -8.45
C TRP A 49 3.87 6.65 -7.31
N LEU A 50 4.41 7.18 -6.20
CA LEU A 50 3.55 7.68 -5.10
C LEU A 50 2.63 8.79 -5.59
N ARG A 51 3.16 9.74 -6.34
CA ARG A 51 2.33 10.82 -6.90
C ARG A 51 1.28 10.28 -7.86
N ASP A 52 1.69 9.41 -8.76
CA ASP A 52 0.78 8.85 -9.76
C ASP A 52 -0.35 8.06 -9.09
N VAL A 53 0.00 7.18 -8.16
CA VAL A 53 -0.96 6.34 -7.45
C VAL A 53 -1.89 7.20 -6.59
N GLY A 54 -1.33 8.21 -5.91
CA GLY A 54 -2.14 9.14 -5.13
C GLY A 54 -3.13 9.92 -5.97
N GLU A 55 -2.71 10.37 -7.14
CA GLU A 55 -3.59 11.08 -8.07
C GLU A 55 -4.70 10.20 -8.59
N ARG A 56 -4.43 8.90 -8.77
CA ARG A 56 -5.47 7.93 -9.16
C ARG A 56 -6.42 7.59 -8.02
N GLY A 57 -6.10 8.01 -6.79
CA GLY A 57 -6.91 7.69 -5.62
C GLY A 57 -6.76 6.27 -5.14
N TRP A 58 -5.70 5.58 -5.52
CA TRP A 58 -5.44 4.22 -5.10
C TRP A 58 -4.81 4.17 -3.70
N VAL A 59 -5.08 3.08 -3.00
CA VAL A 59 -4.55 2.82 -1.66
C VAL A 59 -3.24 2.05 -1.79
N VAL A 60 -2.21 2.46 -1.08
CA VAL A 60 -0.88 1.83 -1.18
C VAL A 60 -0.70 0.78 -0.09
N LEU A 61 -0.28 -0.42 -0.49
CA LEU A 61 0.15 -1.47 0.41
C LEU A 61 1.65 -1.66 0.24
N MET A 62 2.39 -1.63 1.34
CA MET A 62 3.85 -1.69 1.31
C MET A 62 4.40 -2.43 2.53
N LYS A 63 5.71 -2.66 2.52
CA LYS A 63 6.40 -3.31 3.62
C LYS A 63 7.37 -2.39 4.35
N ASP A 64 7.90 -1.40 3.66
CA ASP A 64 8.92 -0.51 4.20
C ASP A 64 8.31 0.84 4.58
N ASP A 65 8.32 1.16 5.88
CA ASP A 65 7.79 2.42 6.38
C ASP A 65 8.79 3.57 6.33
N ALA A 66 9.97 3.34 5.74
CA ALA A 66 11.02 4.36 5.65
C ALA A 66 10.58 5.58 4.84
N ILE A 67 9.55 5.45 4.02
CA ILE A 67 8.97 6.55 3.25
C ILE A 67 8.65 7.75 4.15
N ARG A 68 8.17 7.52 5.36
CA ARG A 68 7.86 8.61 6.30
C ARG A 68 9.09 9.41 6.73
N ARG A 69 10.30 8.85 6.53
CA ARG A 69 11.57 9.47 6.93
C ARG A 69 12.36 10.04 5.76
N ARG A 70 11.96 9.74 4.53
CA ARG A 70 12.66 10.21 3.33
C ARG A 70 11.93 11.44 2.79
N PRO A 71 12.59 12.61 2.77
CA PRO A 71 11.90 13.87 2.47
C PRO A 71 11.14 13.89 1.14
N ALA A 72 11.76 13.43 0.05
CA ALA A 72 11.13 13.49 -1.27
C ALA A 72 9.90 12.58 -1.35
N GLU A 73 10.00 11.38 -0.78
CA GLU A 73 8.91 10.42 -0.79
C GLU A 73 7.78 10.85 0.13
N ARG A 74 8.13 11.39 1.30
CA ARG A 74 7.12 11.92 2.23
C ARG A 74 6.37 13.10 1.62
N GLU A 75 7.09 13.98 0.94
CA GLU A 75 6.47 15.10 0.26
C GLU A 75 5.51 14.63 -0.84
N ALA A 76 5.92 13.65 -1.63
CA ALA A 76 5.06 13.06 -2.65
C ALA A 76 3.79 12.46 -2.06
N LEU A 77 3.92 11.75 -0.95
CA LEU A 77 2.80 11.17 -0.23
C LEU A 77 1.83 12.25 0.26
N ILE A 78 2.37 13.32 0.85
CA ILE A 78 1.57 14.43 1.36
C ILE A 78 0.81 15.13 0.24
N GLU A 79 1.54 15.53 -0.80
CA GLU A 79 0.98 16.30 -1.91
C GLU A 79 -0.12 15.55 -2.66
N SER A 80 0.02 14.23 -2.77
CA SER A 80 -0.93 13.40 -3.51
C SER A 80 -1.98 12.75 -2.62
N GLY A 81 -1.97 13.04 -1.32
CA GLY A 81 -2.99 12.54 -0.40
C GLY A 81 -3.00 11.04 -0.25
N VAL A 82 -1.84 10.39 -0.33
CA VAL A 82 -1.73 8.93 -0.33
C VAL A 82 -2.18 8.32 0.99
N ARG A 83 -3.00 7.28 0.90
CA ARG A 83 -3.41 6.45 2.04
C ARG A 83 -2.59 5.17 1.96
N ALA A 84 -1.71 4.94 2.94
CA ALA A 84 -0.77 3.83 2.89
C ALA A 84 -0.91 2.92 4.10
N PHE A 85 -0.77 1.61 3.86
CA PHE A 85 -0.78 0.57 4.89
C PHE A 85 0.49 -0.25 4.75
N CYS A 86 1.27 -0.32 5.81
CA CYS A 86 2.62 -0.85 5.78
C CYS A 86 2.78 -1.99 6.77
N LEU A 87 3.31 -3.12 6.30
CA LEU A 87 3.70 -4.21 7.21
C LEU A 87 4.87 -3.75 8.06
N THR A 88 4.77 -3.99 9.36
CA THR A 88 5.76 -3.49 10.32
C THR A 88 6.90 -4.46 10.59
N ASN A 89 6.80 -5.69 10.07
CA ASN A 89 7.84 -6.69 10.22
C ASN A 89 8.40 -7.06 8.85
N ALA A 90 9.62 -6.62 8.57
CA ALA A 90 10.28 -6.84 7.27
C ALA A 90 10.69 -8.30 7.05
N GLN A 91 10.68 -9.14 8.10
CA GLN A 91 11.09 -10.54 8.02
C GLN A 91 9.96 -11.48 7.59
N LEU A 92 8.75 -10.99 7.44
CA LEU A 92 7.62 -11.81 7.05
C LEU A 92 7.79 -12.36 5.64
N ARG A 93 7.44 -13.63 5.44
CA ARG A 93 7.41 -14.26 4.12
C ARG A 93 6.10 -13.92 3.42
N GLY A 94 6.06 -14.18 2.11
CA GLY A 94 4.91 -13.80 1.29
C GLY A 94 3.56 -14.27 1.80
N GLU A 95 3.48 -15.52 2.26
CA GLU A 95 2.24 -16.06 2.80
C GLU A 95 1.77 -15.33 4.05
N GLU A 96 2.70 -15.01 4.93
CA GLU A 96 2.38 -14.28 6.15
C GLU A 96 2.07 -12.82 5.86
N GLN A 97 2.77 -12.22 4.89
CA GLN A 97 2.44 -10.87 4.43
C GLN A 97 1.00 -10.82 3.93
N ALA A 98 0.64 -11.77 3.08
CA ALA A 98 -0.72 -11.87 2.54
C ALA A 98 -1.75 -12.03 3.63
N ARG A 99 -1.48 -12.93 4.58
CA ARG A 99 -2.39 -13.19 5.69
C ARG A 99 -2.66 -11.95 6.52
N ARG A 100 -1.63 -11.16 6.81
CA ARG A 100 -1.79 -9.93 7.60
C ARG A 100 -2.71 -8.92 6.92
N PHE A 101 -2.56 -8.74 5.62
CA PHE A 101 -3.47 -7.86 4.89
C PHE A 101 -4.88 -8.42 4.83
N VAL A 102 -5.02 -9.71 4.53
CA VAL A 102 -6.34 -10.35 4.43
C VAL A 102 -7.09 -10.29 5.76
N GLU A 103 -6.44 -10.64 6.85
CA GLU A 103 -7.07 -10.63 8.16
C GLU A 103 -7.39 -9.24 8.67
N ASN A 104 -6.66 -8.22 8.21
CA ASN A 104 -6.90 -6.84 8.59
C ASN A 104 -7.76 -6.08 7.58
N ARG A 105 -8.28 -6.74 6.54
CA ARG A 105 -8.99 -6.04 5.46
C ARG A 105 -10.18 -5.22 5.95
N HIS A 106 -10.91 -5.69 6.93
CA HIS A 106 -12.05 -4.93 7.49
C HIS A 106 -11.59 -3.62 8.14
N ARG A 107 -10.46 -3.68 8.86
CA ARG A 107 -9.90 -2.51 9.52
C ARG A 107 -9.39 -1.51 8.50
N ILE A 108 -8.72 -2.02 7.46
CA ILE A 108 -8.22 -1.19 6.37
C ILE A 108 -9.39 -0.50 5.66
N LEU A 109 -10.40 -1.26 5.24
CA LEU A 109 -11.55 -0.71 4.53
C LEU A 109 -12.28 0.34 5.37
N ARG A 110 -12.40 0.12 6.67
CA ARG A 110 -13.03 1.09 7.57
C ARG A 110 -12.22 2.38 7.63
N GLN A 111 -10.89 2.29 7.65
CA GLN A 111 -10.02 3.46 7.70
C GLN A 111 -10.09 4.27 6.41
N LEU A 112 -10.42 3.66 5.28
CA LEU A 112 -10.49 4.35 4.00
C LEU A 112 -11.62 5.39 3.92
N THR A 113 -12.52 5.42 4.89
CA THR A 113 -13.53 6.47 4.97
C THR A 113 -12.91 7.82 5.36
N HIS A 114 -11.67 7.82 5.85
CA HIS A 114 -10.95 9.02 6.20
C HIS A 114 -9.97 9.41 5.08
N PRO A 115 -9.85 10.70 4.78
CA PRO A 115 -8.92 11.14 3.73
C PRO A 115 -7.47 11.03 4.16
N GLY A 116 -6.58 10.83 3.16
CA GLY A 116 -5.14 10.91 3.38
C GLY A 116 -4.67 12.36 3.49
N PRO A 117 -3.37 12.56 3.65
CA PRO A 117 -2.34 11.51 3.66
C PRO A 117 -2.20 10.83 5.03
N TYR A 118 -1.85 9.57 5.03
CA TYR A 118 -1.49 8.87 6.25
C TYR A 118 -0.75 7.56 5.95
N ILE A 119 -0.05 7.05 6.95
CA ILE A 119 0.57 5.73 6.93
C ILE A 119 0.13 4.98 8.18
N TYR A 120 -0.48 3.82 7.98
CA TYR A 120 -0.84 2.91 9.07
C TYR A 120 0.06 1.69 9.05
N GLY A 121 0.51 1.25 10.21
CA GLY A 121 1.18 -0.02 10.36
C GLY A 121 0.15 -1.15 10.43
N VAL A 122 0.43 -2.25 9.75
CA VAL A 122 -0.43 -3.43 9.76
C VAL A 122 0.26 -4.51 10.58
N TYR A 123 -0.35 -4.86 11.69
CA TYR A 123 0.13 -5.87 12.63
C TYR A 123 -0.67 -7.16 12.42
N GLU A 124 -0.47 -8.14 13.28
CA GLU A 124 -1.18 -9.41 13.11
C GLU A 124 -2.70 -9.25 13.18
N ARG A 125 -3.19 -8.49 14.17
CA ARG A 125 -4.64 -8.34 14.39
C ARG A 125 -5.06 -6.90 14.67
N ARG A 126 -4.31 -5.93 14.15
CA ARG A 126 -4.64 -4.52 14.34
C ARG A 126 -3.89 -3.67 13.33
N ILE A 127 -4.38 -2.45 13.16
CA ILE A 127 -3.66 -1.40 12.44
C ILE A 127 -3.49 -0.21 13.38
N LEU A 128 -2.35 0.46 13.29
CA LEU A 128 -2.07 1.65 14.09
C LEU A 128 -1.49 2.74 13.21
N ARG A 129 -1.89 3.99 13.46
CA ARG A 129 -1.34 5.11 12.73
C ARG A 129 0.14 5.26 13.07
N LEU A 130 0.99 5.27 12.05
CA LEU A 130 2.41 5.55 12.18
C LEU A 130 2.72 7.00 11.84
N TRP A 131 1.98 7.59 10.91
CA TRP A 131 2.20 8.95 10.47
C TRP A 131 0.92 9.50 9.84
N PRO A 132 0.60 10.81 10.04
CA PRO A 132 1.18 11.71 11.04
C PRO A 132 0.79 11.29 12.46
N ARG A 133 1.61 11.67 13.39
CA ARG A 133 1.33 11.39 14.81
C ARG A 133 0.50 12.47 15.43
#